data_b55f5745bd7f32ade02cb10bfa7176ea
#
_entry.id   b55f5745bd7f32ade02cb10bfa7176ea
#
_cell.length_a   1.000
_cell.length_b   1.000
_cell.length_c   1.000
_cell.angle_alpha   90.00
_cell.angle_beta   90.00
_cell.angle_gamma   90.00
#
_symmetry.space_group_name_H-M   'P 1'
#
loop_
_entity.id
_entity.type
_entity.pdbx_description
1 polymer ?
#
loop_
_entity_poly.entity_id
_entity_poly.type
_entity_poly.pdbx_seq_one_letter_code
_entity_poly.pdbx_strand_id
1 'polypeptide(L)'
;MYSKSRKIQSVVVMLAFMILAASAWGGAPARAESGVSEPYRIVALGDSLTAGYEHGYTEKSVPYGYVEQVYEQSLFHGLRAEYVNYGILGLKAEGLNRLLEAVSGGRTVKADDIQKELQDPRKETLAAQTAQMAKSIRSASLIVLTIGGNDLLPVMTKLDSGATAEEITTYIQTILDQYEKDLEASIRTIAALNPKAQMVMSDQYLPVPAPLQFGSTTIELYPEAKRKLLLDGVTKLRGKLELVSTRLADDGIKLQVADVSSLFVGHELEYTSIAQGDIHPNHLGYAAMGRAFATAIWGDYRTIRPRQANVQMSVVVAGKELPASAAPPVLRSNRSFVAMRDITDALGAKLTWNNATQSATVSYNNHTVILAIGSAYVTIDGKKVKLTTPPAFLLKSGKESKTYLPLAALSEALGLQVTYRGTLQTAFINK
;
A
#
# COMPACT_ATOMS: atom_id res chain seq x y z
N MET A 1 -20.69 44.47 -67.98
CA MET A 1 -21.82 43.63 -67.53
C MET A 1 -21.31 42.24 -67.12
N TYR A 2 -20.33 42.18 -66.21
CA TYR A 2 -19.78 40.89 -65.68
C TYR A 2 -19.18 41.15 -64.28
N SER A 3 -20.02 41.29 -63.25
CA SER A 3 -19.48 41.38 -61.85
C SER A 3 -20.52 41.11 -60.75
N LYS A 4 -21.68 40.48 -61.04
CA LYS A 4 -22.66 40.18 -60.00
C LYS A 4 -22.91 38.68 -59.73
N SER A 5 -22.39 37.79 -60.56
CA SER A 5 -22.66 36.35 -60.37
C SER A 5 -21.64 35.60 -59.46
N ARG A 6 -20.43 36.15 -59.22
CA ARG A 6 -19.43 35.52 -58.35
C ARG A 6 -19.62 35.71 -56.84
N LYS A 7 -20.37 36.73 -56.40
CA LYS A 7 -20.62 36.98 -54.97
C LYS A 7 -21.76 36.13 -54.39
N ILE A 8 -22.67 35.64 -55.22
CA ILE A 8 -23.79 34.81 -54.76
C ILE A 8 -23.35 33.35 -54.60
N GLN A 9 -22.40 32.85 -55.40
CA GLN A 9 -21.89 31.50 -55.23
C GLN A 9 -21.00 31.33 -53.98
N SER A 10 -20.29 32.34 -53.56
CA SER A 10 -19.47 32.31 -52.34
C SER A 10 -20.26 32.32 -51.05
N VAL A 11 -21.44 32.94 -51.03
CA VAL A 11 -22.32 32.97 -49.86
C VAL A 11 -23.09 31.67 -49.70
N VAL A 12 -23.49 31.02 -50.77
CA VAL A 12 -24.17 29.70 -50.72
C VAL A 12 -23.24 28.59 -50.29
N VAL A 13 -21.96 28.62 -50.69
CA VAL A 13 -20.95 27.65 -50.25
C VAL A 13 -20.58 27.81 -48.77
N MET A 14 -20.54 29.06 -48.28
CA MET A 14 -20.30 29.33 -46.82
C MET A 14 -21.47 28.90 -45.92
N LEU A 15 -22.73 29.03 -46.38
CA LEU A 15 -23.87 28.54 -45.61
C LEU A 15 -23.97 27.01 -45.63
N ALA A 16 -23.56 26.34 -46.72
CA ALA A 16 -23.53 24.85 -46.77
C ALA A 16 -22.44 24.25 -45.86
N PHE A 17 -21.30 24.93 -45.68
CA PHE A 17 -20.27 24.50 -44.73
C PHE A 17 -20.61 24.74 -43.26
N MET A 18 -21.43 25.76 -42.93
CA MET A 18 -21.90 25.97 -41.55
C MET A 18 -22.99 25.00 -41.11
N ILE A 19 -23.79 24.47 -42.05
CA ILE A 19 -24.83 23.47 -41.72
C ILE A 19 -24.21 22.07 -41.56
N LEU A 20 -23.09 21.76 -42.24
CA LEU A 20 -22.35 20.49 -42.08
C LEU A 20 -21.45 20.48 -40.83
N ALA A 21 -21.04 21.63 -40.29
CA ALA A 21 -20.26 21.70 -39.03
C ALA A 21 -21.13 21.61 -37.76
N ALA A 22 -22.46 21.87 -37.86
CA ALA A 22 -23.38 21.78 -36.73
C ALA A 22 -23.92 20.34 -36.48
N SER A 23 -23.75 19.41 -37.43
CA SER A 23 -24.19 18.01 -37.29
C SER A 23 -23.11 17.04 -36.85
N ALA A 24 -21.86 17.50 -36.64
CA ALA A 24 -20.75 16.68 -36.17
C ALA A 24 -20.47 16.76 -34.65
N TRP A 25 -21.27 17.55 -33.91
CA TRP A 25 -21.31 17.50 -32.44
C TRP A 25 -22.51 16.69 -31.96
N GLY A 26 -22.65 15.49 -32.48
CA GLY A 26 -23.34 14.41 -31.78
C GLY A 26 -22.46 14.07 -30.61
N GLY A 27 -22.83 14.57 -29.43
CA GLY A 27 -22.19 14.20 -28.19
C GLY A 27 -22.14 12.67 -28.13
N ALA A 28 -20.95 12.09 -28.03
CA ALA A 28 -20.83 10.71 -27.61
C ALA A 28 -21.67 10.57 -26.34
N PRO A 29 -22.50 9.54 -26.19
CA PRO A 29 -23.26 9.34 -24.99
C PRO A 29 -22.25 9.40 -23.84
N ALA A 30 -22.44 10.35 -22.93
CA ALA A 30 -21.69 10.39 -21.69
C ALA A 30 -21.81 8.98 -21.11
N ARG A 31 -20.72 8.24 -21.18
CA ARG A 31 -20.61 6.94 -20.51
C ARG A 31 -20.88 7.28 -19.07
N ALA A 32 -22.03 6.87 -18.55
CA ALA A 32 -22.32 6.99 -17.14
C ALA A 32 -21.10 6.38 -16.43
N GLU A 33 -20.28 7.23 -15.82
CA GLU A 33 -19.22 6.76 -14.93
C GLU A 33 -19.91 5.85 -13.93
N SER A 34 -19.57 4.58 -13.96
CA SER A 34 -19.94 3.67 -12.91
C SER A 34 -19.38 4.33 -11.64
N GLY A 35 -20.24 4.72 -10.70
CA GLY A 35 -19.90 5.53 -9.53
C GLY A 35 -19.01 4.83 -8.51
N VAL A 36 -18.17 3.90 -8.98
CA VAL A 36 -17.14 3.19 -8.21
C VAL A 36 -15.83 3.91 -8.48
N SER A 37 -15.28 4.55 -7.45
CA SER A 37 -13.95 5.19 -7.53
C SER A 37 -12.87 4.17 -7.90
N GLU A 38 -11.91 4.58 -8.74
CA GLU A 38 -10.73 3.78 -9.01
C GLU A 38 -10.02 3.43 -7.68
N PRO A 39 -9.53 2.18 -7.53
CA PRO A 39 -8.87 1.78 -6.31
C PRO A 39 -7.54 2.53 -6.11
N TYR A 40 -7.22 2.85 -4.86
CA TYR A 40 -5.91 3.35 -4.46
C TYR A 40 -4.91 2.20 -4.54
N ARG A 41 -4.05 2.22 -5.57
CA ARG A 41 -3.11 1.13 -5.88
C ARG A 41 -1.76 1.39 -5.26
N ILE A 42 -1.30 0.46 -4.42
CA ILE A 42 0.00 0.48 -3.78
C ILE A 42 0.89 -0.52 -4.50
N VAL A 43 2.06 -0.07 -4.95
CA VAL A 43 3.11 -0.91 -5.51
C VAL A 43 4.33 -0.85 -4.61
N ALA A 44 4.81 -2.00 -4.15
CA ALA A 44 6.01 -2.09 -3.34
C ALA A 44 7.15 -2.70 -4.17
N LEU A 45 8.30 -2.02 -4.17
CA LEU A 45 9.52 -2.40 -4.88
C LEU A 45 10.68 -2.42 -3.90
N GLY A 46 11.65 -3.30 -4.09
CA GLY A 46 12.86 -3.28 -3.26
C GLY A 46 13.34 -4.64 -2.83
N ASP A 47 13.94 -4.69 -1.66
CA ASP A 47 14.69 -5.81 -1.12
C ASP A 47 13.87 -6.73 -0.18
N SER A 48 14.55 -7.43 0.72
CA SER A 48 13.95 -8.33 1.70
C SER A 48 13.03 -7.62 2.69
N LEU A 49 13.28 -6.35 3.01
CA LEU A 49 12.40 -5.56 3.87
C LEU A 49 11.06 -5.31 3.19
N THR A 50 11.08 -4.98 1.89
CA THR A 50 9.85 -4.87 1.08
C THR A 50 9.14 -6.22 0.96
N ALA A 51 9.88 -7.32 0.77
CA ALA A 51 9.30 -8.66 0.73
C ALA A 51 8.63 -9.07 2.06
N GLY A 52 8.91 -8.36 3.15
CA GLY A 52 8.39 -8.67 4.49
C GLY A 52 9.03 -9.90 5.09
N TYR A 53 10.33 -10.13 4.81
CA TYR A 53 11.06 -11.29 5.33
C TYR A 53 11.33 -11.15 6.83
N GLU A 54 11.01 -12.19 7.58
CA GLU A 54 11.38 -12.36 9.00
C GLU A 54 12.23 -13.62 9.17
N HIS A 55 13.03 -13.66 10.23
CA HIS A 55 13.82 -14.84 10.60
C HIS A 55 12.94 -16.09 10.65
N GLY A 56 13.40 -17.15 9.99
CA GLY A 56 12.68 -18.44 9.95
C GLY A 56 11.58 -18.53 8.88
N TYR A 57 11.38 -17.52 8.04
CA TYR A 57 10.44 -17.59 6.92
C TYR A 57 10.86 -18.66 5.91
N THR A 58 9.85 -19.31 5.36
CA THR A 58 9.94 -20.32 4.29
C THR A 58 9.07 -19.86 3.12
N GLU A 59 9.11 -20.59 2.00
CA GLU A 59 8.22 -20.35 0.85
C GLU A 59 6.72 -20.40 1.19
N LYS A 60 6.36 -21.06 2.31
CA LYS A 60 4.98 -21.18 2.79
C LYS A 60 4.56 -20.06 3.74
N SER A 61 5.50 -19.25 4.17
CA SER A 61 5.21 -18.13 5.08
C SER A 61 4.41 -17.05 4.36
N VAL A 62 3.44 -16.48 5.06
CA VAL A 62 2.66 -15.33 4.57
C VAL A 62 3.29 -14.09 5.16
N PRO A 63 3.93 -13.22 4.36
CA PRO A 63 4.54 -12.01 4.86
C PRO A 63 3.54 -11.08 5.54
N TYR A 64 3.97 -10.45 6.62
CA TYR A 64 3.26 -9.36 7.27
C TYR A 64 4.25 -8.26 7.65
N GLY A 65 4.79 -7.63 6.62
CA GLY A 65 5.80 -6.59 6.73
C GLY A 65 5.20 -5.17 6.75
N TYR A 66 6.05 -4.18 6.50
CA TYR A 66 5.60 -2.79 6.46
C TYR A 66 4.61 -2.53 5.30
N VAL A 67 4.70 -3.27 4.20
CA VAL A 67 3.83 -3.10 3.02
C VAL A 67 2.38 -3.43 3.37
N GLU A 68 2.15 -4.54 4.09
CA GLU A 68 0.83 -4.94 4.58
C GLU A 68 0.28 -3.90 5.56
N GLN A 69 1.14 -3.29 6.37
CA GLN A 69 0.73 -2.24 7.30
C GLN A 69 0.41 -0.93 6.58
N VAL A 70 1.17 -0.53 5.56
CA VAL A 70 0.83 0.61 4.69
C VAL A 70 -0.52 0.37 3.99
N TYR A 71 -0.77 -0.84 3.50
CA TYR A 71 -2.07 -1.21 2.96
C TYR A 71 -3.17 -1.07 4.01
N GLU A 72 -2.99 -1.57 5.23
CA GLU A 72 -3.96 -1.41 6.32
C GLU A 72 -4.19 0.06 6.67
N GLN A 73 -3.13 0.88 6.68
CA GLN A 73 -3.27 2.32 6.90
C GLN A 73 -4.10 2.99 5.79
N SER A 74 -3.95 2.58 4.53
CA SER A 74 -4.82 3.07 3.46
C SER A 74 -6.30 2.76 3.73
N LEU A 75 -6.60 1.56 4.27
CA LEU A 75 -7.95 1.19 4.68
C LEU A 75 -8.46 2.04 5.86
N PHE A 76 -7.60 2.34 6.83
CA PHE A 76 -7.91 3.26 7.93
C PHE A 76 -8.17 4.68 7.47
N HIS A 77 -7.59 5.11 6.34
CA HIS A 77 -7.86 6.40 5.71
C HIS A 77 -9.12 6.40 4.84
N GLY A 78 -9.85 5.28 4.82
CA GLY A 78 -11.11 5.17 4.10
C GLY A 78 -10.94 4.93 2.60
N LEU A 79 -9.74 4.58 2.15
CA LEU A 79 -9.44 4.35 0.76
C LEU A 79 -9.89 2.94 0.32
N ARG A 80 -10.51 2.85 -0.84
CA ARG A 80 -10.66 1.58 -1.56
C ARG A 80 -9.30 1.21 -2.11
N ALA A 81 -8.60 0.30 -1.45
CA ALA A 81 -7.19 0.05 -1.74
C ALA A 81 -6.91 -1.40 -2.17
N GLU A 82 -5.85 -1.55 -2.95
CA GLU A 82 -5.23 -2.82 -3.31
C GLU A 82 -3.71 -2.65 -3.32
N TYR A 83 -2.95 -3.73 -3.15
CA TYR A 83 -1.50 -3.67 -3.20
C TYR A 83 -0.90 -4.85 -3.94
N VAL A 84 0.31 -4.65 -4.47
CA VAL A 84 1.16 -5.69 -5.01
C VAL A 84 2.59 -5.48 -4.49
N ASN A 85 3.24 -6.59 -4.14
CA ASN A 85 4.58 -6.58 -3.54
C ASN A 85 5.56 -7.30 -4.47
N TYR A 86 6.55 -6.58 -4.97
CA TYR A 86 7.64 -7.05 -5.83
C TYR A 86 9.01 -7.03 -5.10
N GLY A 87 9.02 -7.11 -3.77
CA GLY A 87 10.25 -7.23 -2.99
C GLY A 87 11.00 -8.51 -3.30
N ILE A 88 12.33 -8.42 -3.47
CA ILE A 88 13.24 -9.51 -3.83
C ILE A 88 14.33 -9.62 -2.76
N LEU A 89 14.47 -10.78 -2.12
CA LEU A 89 15.48 -11.00 -1.08
C LEU A 89 16.89 -10.82 -1.66
N GLY A 90 17.69 -10.00 -0.98
CA GLY A 90 19.08 -9.77 -1.35
C GLY A 90 19.28 -8.75 -2.48
N LEU A 91 18.21 -8.11 -2.98
CA LEU A 91 18.30 -7.13 -4.07
C LEU A 91 19.12 -5.91 -3.64
N LYS A 92 20.04 -5.48 -4.50
CA LYS A 92 20.84 -4.25 -4.40
C LYS A 92 20.28 -3.16 -5.31
N ALA A 93 20.74 -1.93 -5.12
CA ALA A 93 20.33 -0.79 -5.94
C ALA A 93 20.61 -1.01 -7.44
N GLU A 94 21.77 -1.57 -7.79
CA GLU A 94 22.11 -1.93 -9.18
C GLU A 94 21.12 -2.95 -9.77
N GLY A 95 20.74 -3.97 -8.96
CA GLY A 95 19.75 -4.97 -9.37
C GLY A 95 18.37 -4.35 -9.60
N LEU A 96 17.94 -3.46 -8.73
CA LEU A 96 16.67 -2.71 -8.88
C LEU A 96 16.69 -1.88 -10.16
N ASN A 97 17.79 -1.16 -10.42
CA ASN A 97 17.93 -0.36 -11.63
C ASN A 97 17.81 -1.21 -12.90
N ARG A 98 18.55 -2.33 -13.00
CA ARG A 98 18.48 -3.25 -14.15
C ARG A 98 17.08 -3.84 -14.33
N LEU A 99 16.40 -4.20 -13.26
CA LEU A 99 15.01 -4.66 -13.30
C LEU A 99 14.08 -3.59 -13.87
N LEU A 100 14.19 -2.35 -13.39
CA LEU A 100 13.36 -1.23 -13.84
C LEU A 100 13.65 -0.83 -15.29
N GLU A 101 14.91 -0.91 -15.74
CA GLU A 101 15.26 -0.76 -17.15
C GLU A 101 14.58 -1.82 -18.05
N ALA A 102 14.54 -3.07 -17.59
CA ALA A 102 13.83 -4.14 -18.30
C ALA A 102 12.32 -3.90 -18.31
N VAL A 103 11.75 -3.48 -17.19
CA VAL A 103 10.33 -3.10 -17.04
C VAL A 103 9.96 -1.96 -17.99
N SER A 104 10.75 -0.90 -18.01
CA SER A 104 10.52 0.27 -18.87
C SER A 104 10.68 -0.07 -20.36
N GLY A 105 11.68 -0.88 -20.69
CA GLY A 105 11.96 -1.33 -22.04
C GLY A 105 11.05 -2.46 -22.54
N GLY A 106 10.11 -2.96 -21.72
CA GLY A 106 9.21 -4.06 -22.09
C GLY A 106 9.92 -5.40 -22.35
N ARG A 107 11.10 -5.60 -21.73
CA ARG A 107 11.91 -6.81 -21.90
C ARG A 107 11.66 -7.82 -20.80
N THR A 108 11.49 -9.09 -21.14
CA THR A 108 11.54 -10.19 -20.20
C THR A 108 12.99 -10.52 -19.89
N VAL A 109 13.34 -10.73 -18.62
CA VAL A 109 14.69 -11.00 -18.14
C VAL A 109 14.70 -12.22 -17.20
N LYS A 110 15.88 -12.80 -17.00
CA LYS A 110 16.13 -13.82 -15.97
C LYS A 110 16.65 -13.13 -14.72
N ALA A 111 16.60 -13.82 -13.60
CA ALA A 111 17.10 -13.29 -12.33
C ALA A 111 18.58 -12.90 -12.41
N ASP A 112 19.41 -13.68 -13.09
CA ASP A 112 20.86 -13.42 -13.25
C ASP A 112 21.15 -12.18 -14.12
N ASP A 113 20.22 -11.77 -14.99
CA ASP A 113 20.33 -10.52 -15.76
C ASP A 113 20.07 -9.29 -14.86
N ILE A 114 19.31 -9.47 -13.78
CA ILE A 114 19.04 -8.44 -12.78
C ILE A 114 20.23 -8.35 -11.81
N GLN A 115 20.51 -9.45 -11.12
CA GLN A 115 21.60 -9.55 -10.15
C GLN A 115 22.01 -11.01 -9.99
N LYS A 116 23.29 -11.28 -10.08
CA LYS A 116 23.85 -12.61 -9.81
C LYS A 116 23.67 -12.99 -8.34
N GLU A 117 23.54 -14.28 -8.08
CA GLU A 117 23.53 -14.87 -6.73
C GLU A 117 22.37 -14.40 -5.83
N LEU A 118 21.26 -13.95 -6.42
CA LEU A 118 20.04 -13.68 -5.65
C LEU A 118 19.58 -14.96 -4.91
N GLN A 119 19.33 -14.82 -3.61
CA GLN A 119 18.91 -15.94 -2.76
C GLN A 119 17.39 -16.13 -2.69
N ASP A 120 16.61 -15.25 -3.31
CA ASP A 120 15.15 -15.34 -3.31
C ASP A 120 14.69 -16.59 -4.10
N PRO A 121 13.95 -17.52 -3.49
CA PRO A 121 13.41 -18.68 -4.20
C PRO A 121 12.40 -18.31 -5.30
N ARG A 122 11.82 -17.09 -5.24
CA ARG A 122 10.86 -16.57 -6.21
C ARG A 122 11.53 -15.76 -7.33
N LYS A 123 12.86 -15.62 -7.33
CA LYS A 123 13.61 -14.71 -8.20
C LYS A 123 13.26 -14.84 -9.70
N GLU A 124 13.17 -16.07 -10.22
CA GLU A 124 12.82 -16.27 -11.64
C GLU A 124 11.37 -15.88 -11.95
N THR A 125 10.46 -16.17 -11.04
CA THR A 125 9.04 -15.76 -11.18
C THR A 125 8.91 -14.25 -11.18
N LEU A 126 9.61 -13.55 -10.26
CA LEU A 126 9.57 -12.10 -10.16
C LEU A 126 10.26 -11.44 -11.37
N ALA A 127 11.42 -11.97 -11.82
CA ALA A 127 12.12 -11.50 -13.02
C ALA A 127 11.26 -11.61 -14.30
N ALA A 128 10.45 -12.65 -14.40
CA ALA A 128 9.55 -12.86 -15.55
C ALA A 128 8.34 -11.91 -15.56
N GLN A 129 8.04 -11.20 -14.46
CA GLN A 129 6.83 -10.36 -14.33
C GLN A 129 7.01 -8.90 -14.80
N THR A 130 8.03 -8.58 -15.60
CA THR A 130 8.33 -7.20 -16.03
C THR A 130 7.12 -6.48 -16.66
N ALA A 131 6.36 -7.16 -17.52
CA ALA A 131 5.17 -6.57 -18.15
C ALA A 131 4.06 -6.27 -17.14
N GLN A 132 3.83 -7.16 -16.17
CA GLN A 132 2.86 -6.95 -15.08
C GLN A 132 3.33 -5.83 -14.14
N MET A 133 4.61 -5.79 -13.82
CA MET A 133 5.22 -4.74 -13.01
C MET A 133 5.08 -3.36 -13.68
N ALA A 134 5.33 -3.27 -14.99
CA ALA A 134 5.13 -2.05 -15.76
C ALA A 134 3.68 -1.56 -15.69
N LYS A 135 2.71 -2.48 -15.84
CA LYS A 135 1.28 -2.16 -15.70
C LYS A 135 0.95 -1.66 -14.29
N SER A 136 1.46 -2.34 -13.26
CA SER A 136 1.24 -1.97 -11.87
C SER A 136 1.81 -0.59 -11.56
N ILE A 137 3.06 -0.29 -11.97
CA ILE A 137 3.70 1.02 -11.77
C ILE A 137 2.90 2.12 -12.48
N ARG A 138 2.48 1.92 -13.74
CA ARG A 138 1.70 2.92 -14.50
C ARG A 138 0.37 3.26 -13.87
N SER A 139 -0.23 2.34 -13.13
CA SER A 139 -1.53 2.53 -12.47
C SER A 139 -1.42 2.80 -10.97
N ALA A 140 -0.21 2.88 -10.41
CA ALA A 140 0.00 3.09 -8.99
C ALA A 140 -0.46 4.48 -8.54
N SER A 141 -1.11 4.54 -7.39
CA SER A 141 -1.34 5.78 -6.64
C SER A 141 -0.17 6.07 -5.70
N LEU A 142 0.41 5.00 -5.15
CA LEU A 142 1.53 5.04 -4.22
C LEU A 142 2.55 3.97 -4.59
N ILE A 143 3.83 4.35 -4.56
CA ILE A 143 4.96 3.42 -4.70
C ILE A 143 5.81 3.53 -3.43
N VAL A 144 6.01 2.42 -2.75
CA VAL A 144 6.85 2.34 -1.55
C VAL A 144 8.08 1.48 -1.81
N LEU A 145 9.24 1.92 -1.27
CA LEU A 145 10.53 1.29 -1.57
C LEU A 145 11.39 1.10 -0.32
N THR A 146 12.16 0.00 -0.32
CA THR A 146 13.35 -0.19 0.52
C THR A 146 14.49 -0.70 -0.35
N ILE A 147 15.65 -0.07 -0.30
CA ILE A 147 16.87 -0.53 -1.01
C ILE A 147 18.12 0.13 -0.41
N GLY A 148 19.24 -0.55 -0.46
CA GLY A 148 20.55 -0.03 -0.05
C GLY A 148 21.22 -0.81 1.08
N GLY A 149 20.44 -1.49 1.93
CA GLY A 149 21.00 -2.33 2.99
C GLY A 149 21.91 -3.43 2.46
N ASN A 150 21.49 -4.11 1.40
CA ASN A 150 22.28 -5.17 0.76
C ASN A 150 23.53 -4.65 0.03
N ASP A 151 23.56 -3.37 -0.35
CA ASP A 151 24.74 -2.74 -0.95
C ASP A 151 25.88 -2.64 0.09
N LEU A 152 25.54 -2.38 1.37
CA LEU A 152 26.48 -2.28 2.47
C LEU A 152 26.90 -3.62 3.08
N LEU A 153 26.17 -4.73 2.86
CA LEU A 153 26.49 -6.03 3.45
C LEU A 153 27.95 -6.48 3.19
N PRO A 154 28.56 -6.28 2.00
CA PRO A 154 29.95 -6.67 1.77
C PRO A 154 30.97 -5.95 2.68
N VAL A 155 30.58 -4.81 3.28
CA VAL A 155 31.42 -4.10 4.26
C VAL A 155 31.67 -4.95 5.50
N MET A 156 30.70 -5.77 5.93
CA MET A 156 30.88 -6.69 7.07
C MET A 156 31.98 -7.70 6.78
N THR A 157 31.99 -8.33 5.61
CA THR A 157 33.06 -9.25 5.20
C THR A 157 34.41 -8.53 5.13
N LYS A 158 34.43 -7.30 4.61
CA LYS A 158 35.67 -6.50 4.55
C LYS A 158 36.18 -6.16 5.95
N LEU A 159 35.31 -5.84 6.91
CA LEU A 159 35.66 -5.62 8.32
C LEU A 159 36.29 -6.86 8.97
N ASP A 160 35.88 -8.06 8.56
CA ASP A 160 36.40 -9.31 9.11
C ASP A 160 37.69 -9.77 8.42
N SER A 161 38.05 -9.21 7.27
CA SER A 161 39.30 -9.52 6.55
C SER A 161 40.55 -8.88 7.15
N GLY A 162 40.45 -8.08 8.22
CA GLY A 162 41.56 -7.36 8.83
C GLY A 162 41.96 -6.08 8.08
N ALA A 163 41.09 -5.58 7.18
CA ALA A 163 41.32 -4.32 6.47
C ALA A 163 41.39 -3.12 7.44
N THR A 164 42.21 -2.13 7.10
CA THR A 164 42.33 -0.90 7.88
C THR A 164 41.05 -0.06 7.80
N ALA A 165 40.84 0.84 8.76
CA ALA A 165 39.70 1.76 8.76
C ALA A 165 39.67 2.64 7.50
N GLU A 166 40.81 3.03 6.96
CA GLU A 166 40.93 3.80 5.72
C GLU A 166 40.49 3.00 4.50
N GLU A 167 40.94 1.75 4.38
CA GLU A 167 40.51 0.85 3.30
C GLU A 167 38.99 0.58 3.35
N ILE A 168 38.44 0.43 4.55
CA ILE A 168 37.00 0.24 4.75
C ILE A 168 36.23 1.50 4.36
N THR A 169 36.68 2.67 4.80
CA THR A 169 36.06 3.95 4.46
C THR A 169 36.07 4.20 2.95
N THR A 170 37.19 3.93 2.29
CA THR A 170 37.31 4.02 0.81
C THR A 170 36.36 3.03 0.13
N TYR A 171 36.27 1.81 0.64
CA TYR A 171 35.36 0.79 0.10
C TYR A 171 33.90 1.18 0.25
N ILE A 172 33.50 1.70 1.44
CA ILE A 172 32.16 2.26 1.66
C ILE A 172 31.87 3.38 0.64
N GLN A 173 32.81 4.31 0.43
CA GLN A 173 32.61 5.41 -0.51
C GLN A 173 32.34 4.89 -1.94
N THR A 174 33.10 3.89 -2.39
CA THR A 174 32.91 3.28 -3.70
C THR A 174 31.49 2.66 -3.86
N ILE A 175 31.02 1.96 -2.83
CA ILE A 175 29.66 1.39 -2.79
C ILE A 175 28.61 2.49 -2.87
N LEU A 176 28.78 3.54 -2.06
CA LEU A 176 27.82 4.64 -1.97
C LEU A 176 27.74 5.47 -3.26
N ASP A 177 28.85 5.65 -3.97
CA ASP A 177 28.85 6.35 -5.25
C ASP A 177 28.12 5.55 -6.35
N GLN A 178 28.18 4.21 -6.30
CA GLN A 178 27.41 3.36 -7.20
C GLN A 178 25.93 3.34 -6.80
N TYR A 179 25.62 3.17 -5.51
CA TYR A 179 24.26 3.24 -4.97
C TYR A 179 23.52 4.52 -5.38
N GLU A 180 24.19 5.67 -5.25
CA GLU A 180 23.64 6.97 -5.61
C GLU A 180 23.18 7.02 -7.06
N LYS A 181 24.02 6.52 -7.99
CA LYS A 181 23.71 6.48 -9.44
C LYS A 181 22.54 5.56 -9.73
N ASP A 182 22.56 4.35 -9.17
CA ASP A 182 21.54 3.35 -9.44
C ASP A 182 20.19 3.71 -8.83
N LEU A 183 20.20 4.30 -7.63
CA LEU A 183 18.99 4.81 -6.99
C LEU A 183 18.36 5.92 -7.83
N GLU A 184 19.14 6.93 -8.21
CA GLU A 184 18.65 8.04 -9.02
C GLU A 184 18.05 7.56 -10.35
N ALA A 185 18.75 6.67 -11.07
CA ALA A 185 18.27 6.08 -12.31
C ALA A 185 16.96 5.30 -12.11
N SER A 186 16.87 4.52 -11.03
CA SER A 186 15.68 3.76 -10.64
C SER A 186 14.47 4.67 -10.43
N ILE A 187 14.61 5.73 -9.63
CA ILE A 187 13.50 6.65 -9.33
C ILE A 187 13.10 7.44 -10.59
N ARG A 188 14.05 7.86 -11.44
CA ARG A 188 13.73 8.51 -12.71
C ARG A 188 12.96 7.58 -13.66
N THR A 189 13.30 6.30 -13.69
CA THR A 189 12.58 5.29 -14.50
C THR A 189 11.15 5.11 -13.98
N ILE A 190 10.94 5.04 -12.65
CA ILE A 190 9.61 4.96 -12.06
C ILE A 190 8.79 6.21 -12.39
N ALA A 191 9.38 7.41 -12.22
CA ALA A 191 8.72 8.67 -12.51
C ALA A 191 8.35 8.82 -14.00
N ALA A 192 9.20 8.32 -14.91
CA ALA A 192 8.90 8.29 -16.34
C ALA A 192 7.73 7.35 -16.69
N LEU A 193 7.60 6.22 -15.99
CA LEU A 193 6.49 5.29 -16.15
C LEU A 193 5.18 5.85 -15.54
N ASN A 194 5.26 6.58 -14.42
CA ASN A 194 4.11 7.15 -13.74
C ASN A 194 4.47 8.44 -12.97
N PRO A 195 4.39 9.61 -13.63
CA PRO A 195 4.73 10.88 -12.99
C PRO A 195 3.72 11.34 -11.92
N LYS A 196 2.60 10.64 -11.78
CA LYS A 196 1.54 10.99 -10.82
C LYS A 196 1.61 10.20 -9.52
N ALA A 197 2.35 9.09 -9.49
CA ALA A 197 2.47 8.28 -8.30
C ALA A 197 3.21 9.04 -7.18
N GLN A 198 2.66 8.98 -5.98
CA GLN A 198 3.43 9.35 -4.78
C GLN A 198 4.53 8.29 -4.57
N MET A 199 5.78 8.72 -4.37
CA MET A 199 6.90 7.82 -4.11
C MET A 199 7.42 8.06 -2.70
N VAL A 200 7.54 6.99 -1.91
CA VAL A 200 8.06 7.01 -0.54
C VAL A 200 9.07 5.89 -0.37
N MET A 201 10.26 6.23 0.08
CA MET A 201 11.33 5.29 0.36
C MET A 201 11.78 5.42 1.82
N SER A 202 12.09 4.31 2.49
CA SER A 202 12.72 4.40 3.80
C SER A 202 14.21 4.70 3.68
N ASP A 203 14.75 5.38 4.68
CA ASP A 203 16.17 5.28 4.99
C ASP A 203 16.49 3.91 5.60
N GLN A 204 17.80 3.61 5.77
CA GLN A 204 18.27 2.32 6.26
C GLN A 204 18.64 2.42 7.75
N TYR A 205 18.14 1.49 8.57
CA TYR A 205 18.56 1.33 9.96
C TYR A 205 19.84 0.49 10.07
N LEU A 206 20.59 0.65 11.17
CA LEU A 206 21.69 -0.24 11.55
C LEU A 206 21.13 -1.30 12.53
N PRO A 207 21.17 -2.62 12.20
CA PRO A 207 20.62 -3.66 13.08
C PRO A 207 21.55 -4.01 14.26
N VAL A 208 22.77 -3.50 14.27
CA VAL A 208 23.78 -3.80 15.29
C VAL A 208 23.63 -2.87 16.48
N PRO A 209 23.29 -3.38 17.69
CA PRO A 209 23.07 -2.55 18.85
C PRO A 209 24.34 -1.90 19.37
N ALA A 210 24.18 -0.76 20.04
CA ALA A 210 25.26 -0.16 20.82
C ALA A 210 25.66 -1.06 22.01
N PRO A 211 26.85 -0.88 22.58
CA PRO A 211 27.25 -1.60 23.79
C PRO A 211 26.22 -1.46 24.92
N LEU A 212 25.84 -2.57 25.50
CA LEU A 212 24.86 -2.64 26.59
C LEU A 212 25.51 -2.29 27.93
N GLN A 213 24.85 -1.46 28.70
CA GLN A 213 25.33 -1.07 30.04
C GLN A 213 24.52 -1.79 31.13
N PHE A 214 25.22 -2.56 31.98
CA PHE A 214 24.65 -3.22 33.14
C PHE A 214 25.41 -2.78 34.39
N GLY A 215 24.96 -1.72 35.04
CA GLY A 215 25.68 -1.09 36.13
C GLY A 215 27.03 -0.55 35.65
N SER A 216 28.14 -1.06 36.22
CA SER A 216 29.52 -0.72 35.80
C SER A 216 30.07 -1.61 34.66
N THR A 217 29.31 -2.61 34.20
CA THR A 217 29.77 -3.57 33.19
C THR A 217 29.22 -3.17 31.81
N THR A 218 30.12 -3.07 30.83
CA THR A 218 29.78 -2.86 29.42
C THR A 218 29.88 -4.20 28.67
N ILE A 219 28.83 -4.58 27.96
CA ILE A 219 28.81 -5.78 27.11
C ILE A 219 28.73 -5.34 25.66
N GLU A 220 29.73 -5.67 24.87
CA GLU A 220 29.73 -5.47 23.42
C GLU A 220 29.27 -6.76 22.73
N LEU A 221 28.09 -6.74 22.10
CA LEU A 221 27.59 -7.84 21.27
C LEU A 221 28.30 -7.87 19.92
N TYR A 222 28.85 -6.77 19.50
CA TYR A 222 29.67 -6.59 18.30
C TYR A 222 30.77 -5.56 18.60
N PRO A 223 32.03 -5.74 18.12
CA PRO A 223 33.11 -4.82 18.42
C PRO A 223 32.77 -3.38 18.07
N GLU A 224 32.78 -2.49 19.06
CA GLU A 224 32.29 -1.11 18.90
C GLU A 224 33.05 -0.34 17.83
N ALA A 225 34.34 -0.58 17.64
CA ALA A 225 35.11 0.03 16.56
C ALA A 225 34.55 -0.34 15.17
N LYS A 226 34.18 -1.62 14.95
CA LYS A 226 33.56 -2.08 13.72
C LYS A 226 32.14 -1.53 13.56
N ARG A 227 31.36 -1.52 14.65
CA ARG A 227 30.01 -0.97 14.66
C ARG A 227 29.99 0.51 14.24
N LYS A 228 30.94 1.31 14.72
CA LYS A 228 31.07 2.72 14.33
C LYS A 228 31.32 2.92 12.84
N LEU A 229 32.10 2.05 12.20
CA LEU A 229 32.31 2.08 10.75
C LEU A 229 31.03 1.73 9.97
N LEU A 230 30.25 0.75 10.46
CA LEU A 230 28.94 0.43 9.88
C LEU A 230 27.95 1.58 10.05
N LEU A 231 27.92 2.21 11.23
CA LEU A 231 27.07 3.37 11.51
C LEU A 231 27.43 4.55 10.59
N ASP A 232 28.71 4.82 10.39
CA ASP A 232 29.18 5.82 9.43
C ASP A 232 28.71 5.48 8.00
N GLY A 233 28.80 4.21 7.60
CA GLY A 233 28.32 3.73 6.31
C GLY A 233 26.81 3.96 6.11
N VAL A 234 26.00 3.58 7.10
CA VAL A 234 24.53 3.79 7.07
C VAL A 234 24.18 5.28 7.07
N THR A 235 24.89 6.08 7.86
CA THR A 235 24.70 7.55 7.91
C THR A 235 25.00 8.19 6.56
N LYS A 236 26.08 7.78 5.90
CA LYS A 236 26.45 8.25 4.56
C LYS A 236 25.46 7.75 3.49
N LEU A 237 24.95 6.52 3.62
CA LEU A 237 23.89 5.99 2.73
C LEU A 237 22.64 6.88 2.78
N ARG A 238 22.20 7.28 3.99
CA ARG A 238 21.12 8.25 4.18
C ARG A 238 21.44 9.59 3.50
N GLY A 239 22.67 10.11 3.68
CA GLY A 239 23.09 11.34 3.00
C GLY A 239 23.01 11.24 1.48
N LYS A 240 23.36 10.08 0.89
CA LYS A 240 23.19 9.83 -0.55
C LYS A 240 21.72 9.83 -0.97
N LEU A 241 20.84 9.19 -0.19
CA LEU A 241 19.39 9.22 -0.43
C LEU A 241 18.83 10.66 -0.41
N GLU A 242 19.25 11.47 0.56
CA GLU A 242 18.83 12.87 0.69
C GLU A 242 19.33 13.73 -0.49
N LEU A 243 20.59 13.52 -0.94
CA LEU A 243 21.13 14.17 -2.14
C LEU A 243 20.37 13.81 -3.41
N VAL A 244 20.08 12.52 -3.60
CA VAL A 244 19.27 12.04 -4.74
C VAL A 244 17.87 12.66 -4.68
N SER A 245 17.21 12.63 -3.52
CA SER A 245 15.88 13.24 -3.34
C SER A 245 15.87 14.73 -3.69
N THR A 246 16.92 15.47 -3.30
CA THR A 246 17.07 16.90 -3.62
C THR A 246 17.20 17.13 -5.12
N ARG A 247 18.12 16.41 -5.80
CA ARG A 247 18.30 16.54 -7.26
C ARG A 247 17.04 16.17 -8.05
N LEU A 248 16.35 15.14 -7.62
CA LEU A 248 15.08 14.73 -8.22
C LEU A 248 14.00 15.82 -8.06
N ALA A 249 13.97 16.49 -6.90
CA ALA A 249 13.03 17.59 -6.63
C ALA A 249 13.28 18.79 -7.55
N ASP A 250 14.54 19.11 -7.85
CA ASP A 250 14.93 20.17 -8.81
C ASP A 250 14.37 19.89 -10.22
N ASP A 251 14.20 18.61 -10.58
CA ASP A 251 13.60 18.14 -11.83
C ASP A 251 12.07 17.89 -11.73
N GLY A 252 11.45 18.27 -10.61
CA GLY A 252 10.01 18.11 -10.36
C GLY A 252 9.58 16.70 -9.96
N ILE A 253 10.52 15.79 -9.68
CA ILE A 253 10.27 14.43 -9.22
C ILE A 253 10.32 14.40 -7.69
N LYS A 254 9.21 14.10 -7.02
CA LYS A 254 9.14 14.08 -5.57
C LYS A 254 9.35 12.67 -5.02
N LEU A 255 10.44 12.47 -4.27
CA LEU A 255 10.69 11.29 -3.45
C LEU A 255 10.63 11.68 -1.98
N GLN A 256 9.68 11.12 -1.23
CA GLN A 256 9.59 11.32 0.21
C GLN A 256 10.43 10.27 0.93
N VAL A 257 11.04 10.65 2.05
CA VAL A 257 11.81 9.72 2.89
C VAL A 257 11.01 9.41 4.16
N ALA A 258 10.79 8.12 4.42
CA ALA A 258 10.26 7.62 5.68
C ALA A 258 11.43 7.39 6.65
N ASP A 259 11.44 8.08 7.78
CA ASP A 259 12.50 8.02 8.79
C ASP A 259 12.35 6.74 9.64
N VAL A 260 12.88 5.65 9.12
CA VAL A 260 12.90 4.33 9.79
C VAL A 260 14.09 4.24 10.73
N SER A 261 15.25 4.76 10.33
CA SER A 261 16.50 4.61 11.08
C SER A 261 16.40 5.14 12.50
N SER A 262 15.78 6.30 12.70
CA SER A 262 15.62 6.90 14.04
C SER A 262 14.78 6.07 14.99
N LEU A 263 13.78 5.31 14.46
CA LEU A 263 12.92 4.45 15.27
C LEU A 263 13.62 3.19 15.76
N PHE A 264 14.71 2.78 15.10
CA PHE A 264 15.46 1.57 15.47
C PHE A 264 16.58 1.86 16.47
N VAL A 265 17.03 3.11 16.59
CA VAL A 265 18.12 3.49 17.52
C VAL A 265 17.73 3.16 18.96
N GLY A 266 18.50 2.27 19.59
CA GLY A 266 18.27 1.79 20.96
C GLY A 266 17.21 0.70 21.06
N HIS A 267 16.60 0.28 19.94
CA HIS A 267 15.59 -0.77 19.85
C HIS A 267 16.05 -1.94 18.95
N GLU A 268 17.31 -2.00 18.57
CA GLU A 268 17.82 -2.98 17.60
C GLU A 268 17.53 -4.43 18.04
N LEU A 269 17.73 -4.74 19.33
CA LEU A 269 17.42 -6.05 19.91
C LEU A 269 15.92 -6.35 20.01
N GLU A 270 15.10 -5.34 20.15
CA GLU A 270 13.64 -5.46 20.25
C GLU A 270 13.00 -5.60 18.87
N TYR A 271 13.50 -4.85 17.88
CA TYR A 271 12.88 -4.70 16.57
C TYR A 271 13.47 -5.61 15.50
N THR A 272 14.60 -6.25 15.76
CA THR A 272 15.26 -7.16 14.80
C THR A 272 15.46 -8.56 15.38
N SER A 273 15.79 -9.49 14.52
CA SER A 273 16.17 -10.84 14.89
C SER A 273 17.70 -10.99 15.11
N ILE A 274 18.39 -9.89 15.42
CA ILE A 274 19.87 -9.89 15.54
C ILE A 274 20.37 -10.82 16.64
N ALA A 275 19.60 -11.03 17.70
CA ALA A 275 19.93 -12.00 18.75
C ALA A 275 19.93 -13.45 18.24
N GLN A 276 19.26 -13.73 17.11
CA GLN A 276 19.26 -15.01 16.40
C GLN A 276 20.26 -15.04 15.23
N GLY A 277 21.07 -13.99 15.08
CA GLY A 277 22.03 -13.85 13.97
C GLY A 277 21.41 -13.36 12.66
N ASP A 278 20.19 -12.83 12.69
CA ASP A 278 19.49 -12.31 11.52
C ASP A 278 19.23 -10.80 11.66
N ILE A 279 19.64 -10.03 10.65
CA ILE A 279 19.56 -8.56 10.64
C ILE A 279 18.17 -8.02 10.33
N HIS A 280 17.23 -8.88 9.92
CA HIS A 280 15.91 -8.44 9.50
C HIS A 280 15.01 -8.04 10.68
N PRO A 281 14.04 -7.16 10.44
CA PRO A 281 13.04 -6.82 11.44
C PRO A 281 12.20 -8.05 11.81
N ASN A 282 11.79 -8.10 13.06
CA ASN A 282 10.68 -8.94 13.48
C ASN A 282 9.35 -8.16 13.34
N HIS A 283 8.24 -8.75 13.78
CA HIS A 283 6.91 -8.10 13.68
C HIS A 283 6.85 -6.71 14.35
N LEU A 284 7.61 -6.44 15.44
CA LEU A 284 7.66 -5.12 16.08
C LEU A 284 8.45 -4.12 15.23
N GLY A 285 9.57 -4.55 14.64
CA GLY A 285 10.35 -3.72 13.74
C GLY A 285 9.57 -3.37 12.47
N TYR A 286 8.84 -4.32 11.89
CA TYR A 286 7.95 -4.03 10.76
C TYR A 286 6.80 -3.09 11.15
N ALA A 287 6.31 -3.16 12.40
CA ALA A 287 5.32 -2.20 12.90
C ALA A 287 5.91 -0.78 13.03
N ALA A 288 7.16 -0.67 13.45
CA ALA A 288 7.87 0.61 13.46
C ALA A 288 8.06 1.17 12.05
N MET A 289 8.49 0.32 11.09
CA MET A 289 8.59 0.70 9.68
C MET A 289 7.24 1.15 9.10
N GLY A 290 6.18 0.38 9.31
CA GLY A 290 4.82 0.73 8.88
C GLY A 290 4.36 2.08 9.41
N ARG A 291 4.73 2.42 10.66
CA ARG A 291 4.46 3.72 11.26
C ARG A 291 5.25 4.85 10.57
N ALA A 292 6.54 4.65 10.29
CA ALA A 292 7.35 5.63 9.57
C ALA A 292 6.79 5.93 8.19
N PHE A 293 6.46 4.88 7.42
CA PHE A 293 5.84 5.04 6.10
C PHE A 293 4.48 5.75 6.19
N ALA A 294 3.59 5.33 7.10
CA ALA A 294 2.28 5.95 7.25
C ALA A 294 2.38 7.44 7.61
N THR A 295 3.31 7.79 8.50
CA THR A 295 3.56 9.18 8.86
C THR A 295 4.07 9.99 7.66
N ALA A 296 4.98 9.42 6.85
CA ALA A 296 5.47 10.07 5.63
C ALA A 296 4.37 10.25 4.57
N ILE A 297 3.46 9.28 4.45
CA ILE A 297 2.41 9.28 3.41
C ILE A 297 1.22 10.15 3.81
N TRP A 298 0.70 10.00 5.05
CA TRP A 298 -0.56 10.61 5.50
C TRP A 298 -0.39 11.61 6.66
N GLY A 299 0.79 11.69 7.28
CA GLY A 299 1.04 12.56 8.43
C GLY A 299 0.60 11.96 9.77
N ASP A 300 -0.08 10.80 9.77
CA ASP A 300 -0.55 10.10 10.98
C ASP A 300 -0.44 8.57 10.83
N TYR A 301 -0.56 7.88 11.96
CA TYR A 301 -0.67 6.42 12.02
C TYR A 301 -1.90 6.05 12.86
N ARG A 302 -2.83 5.32 12.28
CA ARG A 302 -4.13 4.98 12.90
C ARG A 302 -4.14 3.57 13.45
N THR A 303 -4.77 3.41 14.60
CA THR A 303 -4.92 2.12 15.27
C THR A 303 -6.37 1.90 15.70
N ILE A 304 -6.75 0.64 15.89
CA ILE A 304 -8.03 0.26 16.46
C ILE A 304 -8.00 0.55 17.97
N ARG A 305 -9.10 1.10 18.50
CA ARG A 305 -9.31 1.22 19.94
C ARG A 305 -9.38 -0.16 20.60
N PRO A 306 -8.92 -0.30 21.86
CA PRO A 306 -9.08 -1.54 22.60
C PRO A 306 -10.55 -1.99 22.62
N ARG A 307 -10.79 -3.25 22.21
CA ARG A 307 -12.13 -3.84 22.20
C ARG A 307 -12.58 -4.23 23.61
N GLN A 308 -13.87 -4.15 23.85
CA GLN A 308 -14.47 -4.75 25.06
C GLN A 308 -14.37 -6.29 24.98
N ALA A 309 -14.30 -6.96 26.12
CA ALA A 309 -14.04 -8.40 26.19
C ALA A 309 -15.01 -9.29 25.39
N ASN A 310 -16.23 -8.84 25.18
CA ASN A 310 -17.28 -9.56 24.45
C ASN A 310 -17.38 -9.16 22.96
N VAL A 311 -16.52 -8.26 22.49
CA VAL A 311 -16.52 -7.77 21.08
C VAL A 311 -15.45 -8.50 20.28
N GLN A 312 -15.87 -9.38 19.39
CA GLN A 312 -14.97 -10.24 18.62
C GLN A 312 -14.23 -9.52 17.50
N MET A 313 -14.77 -8.43 16.99
CA MET A 313 -14.19 -7.69 15.85
C MET A 313 -14.54 -6.21 15.91
N SER A 314 -13.68 -5.39 15.31
CA SER A 314 -13.96 -3.98 15.04
C SER A 314 -14.45 -3.80 13.60
N VAL A 315 -15.12 -2.68 13.34
CA VAL A 315 -15.56 -2.28 12.00
C VAL A 315 -15.17 -0.83 11.76
N VAL A 316 -14.51 -0.59 10.64
CA VAL A 316 -14.12 0.74 10.18
C VAL A 316 -14.86 1.03 8.88
N VAL A 317 -15.59 2.14 8.84
CA VAL A 317 -16.41 2.55 7.69
C VAL A 317 -15.91 3.89 7.18
N ALA A 318 -15.45 3.93 5.93
CA ALA A 318 -14.90 5.13 5.32
C ALA A 318 -13.88 5.85 6.23
N GLY A 319 -12.97 5.09 6.83
CA GLY A 319 -11.91 5.57 7.73
C GLY A 319 -12.37 5.92 9.16
N LYS A 320 -13.62 5.67 9.52
CA LYS A 320 -14.14 5.90 10.87
C LYS A 320 -14.47 4.58 11.56
N GLU A 321 -13.83 4.33 12.67
CA GLU A 321 -14.17 3.16 13.51
C GLU A 321 -15.56 3.32 14.12
N LEU A 322 -16.41 2.31 13.96
CA LEU A 322 -17.72 2.32 14.60
C LEU A 322 -17.58 2.40 16.12
N PRO A 323 -18.42 3.19 16.80
CA PRO A 323 -18.36 3.29 18.26
C PRO A 323 -18.63 1.94 18.91
N ALA A 324 -18.04 1.72 20.09
CA ALA A 324 -18.43 0.62 20.95
C ALA A 324 -19.87 0.86 21.39
N SER A 325 -20.82 0.30 20.63
CA SER A 325 -22.25 0.48 20.86
C SER A 325 -22.80 -0.65 21.72
N ALA A 326 -24.01 -0.45 22.26
CA ALA A 326 -24.79 -1.53 22.89
C ALA A 326 -25.15 -2.68 21.91
N ALA A 327 -24.78 -2.55 20.64
CA ALA A 327 -25.01 -3.51 19.56
C ALA A 327 -23.70 -3.82 18.81
N PRO A 328 -22.73 -4.51 19.46
CA PRO A 328 -21.45 -4.80 18.83
C PRO A 328 -21.63 -5.68 17.59
N PRO A 329 -20.68 -5.64 16.64
CA PRO A 329 -20.62 -6.59 15.54
C PRO A 329 -20.60 -8.03 16.06
N VAL A 330 -21.29 -8.93 15.36
CA VAL A 330 -21.34 -10.36 15.73
C VAL A 330 -20.89 -11.23 14.55
N LEU A 331 -20.26 -12.36 14.86
CA LEU A 331 -19.95 -13.41 13.91
C LEU A 331 -21.02 -14.49 13.98
N ARG A 332 -21.63 -14.82 12.82
CA ARG A 332 -22.59 -15.92 12.67
C ARG A 332 -22.26 -16.70 11.41
N SER A 333 -22.05 -18.01 11.55
CA SER A 333 -21.66 -18.88 10.42
C SER A 333 -20.46 -18.33 9.65
N ASN A 334 -19.42 -17.89 10.36
CA ASN A 334 -18.20 -17.30 9.79
C ASN A 334 -18.46 -16.03 8.94
N ARG A 335 -19.54 -15.32 9.18
CA ARG A 335 -19.89 -14.06 8.50
C ARG A 335 -20.11 -12.96 9.55
N SER A 336 -19.66 -11.75 9.20
CA SER A 336 -19.81 -10.56 10.05
C SER A 336 -21.19 -9.95 9.85
N PHE A 337 -21.87 -9.67 10.96
CA PHE A 337 -23.13 -8.95 11.02
C PHE A 337 -22.98 -7.72 11.89
N VAL A 338 -23.62 -6.65 11.48
CA VAL A 338 -23.59 -5.36 12.17
C VAL A 338 -24.98 -4.78 12.30
N ALA A 339 -25.19 -3.98 13.33
CA ALA A 339 -26.43 -3.26 13.48
C ALA A 339 -26.63 -2.31 12.30
N MET A 340 -27.76 -2.41 11.65
CA MET A 340 -28.06 -1.72 10.38
C MET A 340 -27.85 -0.22 10.48
N ARG A 341 -28.34 0.40 11.55
CA ARG A 341 -28.25 1.85 11.74
C ARG A 341 -26.82 2.32 11.90
N ASP A 342 -25.99 1.57 12.62
CA ASP A 342 -24.59 1.96 12.86
C ASP A 342 -23.79 2.06 11.53
N ILE A 343 -24.06 1.15 10.58
CA ILE A 343 -23.44 1.19 9.24
C ILE A 343 -24.02 2.33 8.39
N THR A 344 -25.35 2.47 8.36
CA THR A 344 -25.98 3.48 7.50
C THR A 344 -25.63 4.91 7.94
N ASP A 345 -25.56 5.13 9.25
CA ASP A 345 -25.16 6.42 9.82
C ASP A 345 -23.67 6.72 9.50
N ALA A 346 -22.80 5.72 9.65
CA ALA A 346 -21.37 5.88 9.32
C ALA A 346 -21.12 6.16 7.84
N LEU A 347 -21.94 5.58 6.95
CA LEU A 347 -21.87 5.83 5.49
C LEU A 347 -22.54 7.16 5.10
N GLY A 348 -23.41 7.71 5.95
CA GLY A 348 -24.32 8.79 5.55
C GLY A 348 -25.41 8.30 4.58
N ALA A 349 -25.77 7.01 4.65
CA ALA A 349 -26.77 6.39 3.81
C ALA A 349 -28.19 6.68 4.34
N LYS A 350 -29.17 6.82 3.44
CA LYS A 350 -30.59 6.94 3.82
C LYS A 350 -31.15 5.58 4.17
N LEU A 351 -31.76 5.45 5.35
CA LEU A 351 -32.39 4.25 5.82
C LEU A 351 -33.89 4.48 6.02
N THR A 352 -34.71 3.56 5.48
CA THR A 352 -36.15 3.49 5.77
C THR A 352 -36.55 2.08 6.18
N TRP A 353 -37.49 1.96 7.10
CA TRP A 353 -38.01 0.70 7.60
C TRP A 353 -39.48 0.51 7.23
N ASN A 354 -39.85 -0.65 6.72
CA ASN A 354 -41.22 -1.04 6.44
C ASN A 354 -41.66 -2.14 7.43
N ASN A 355 -42.59 -1.78 8.33
CA ASN A 355 -43.10 -2.71 9.32
C ASN A 355 -43.96 -3.85 8.73
N ALA A 356 -44.72 -3.59 7.68
CA ALA A 356 -45.61 -4.61 7.07
C ALA A 356 -44.82 -5.74 6.41
N THR A 357 -43.70 -5.42 5.77
CA THR A 357 -42.82 -6.37 5.09
C THR A 357 -41.60 -6.77 5.92
N GLN A 358 -41.45 -6.22 7.14
CA GLN A 358 -40.27 -6.42 8.00
C GLN A 358 -38.95 -6.24 7.19
N SER A 359 -38.88 -5.18 6.40
CA SER A 359 -37.74 -4.92 5.52
C SER A 359 -37.13 -3.52 5.72
N ALA A 360 -35.83 -3.46 5.52
CA ALA A 360 -35.05 -2.24 5.47
C ALA A 360 -34.73 -1.88 4.01
N THR A 361 -34.90 -0.61 3.66
CA THR A 361 -34.39 -0.03 2.42
C THR A 361 -33.25 0.91 2.75
N VAL A 362 -32.08 0.61 2.20
CA VAL A 362 -30.87 1.40 2.31
C VAL A 362 -30.55 2.02 0.96
N SER A 363 -30.46 3.34 0.90
CA SER A 363 -30.08 4.08 -0.33
C SER A 363 -28.78 4.82 -0.09
N TYR A 364 -27.81 4.60 -0.97
CA TYR A 364 -26.49 5.21 -0.90
C TYR A 364 -25.94 5.43 -2.31
N ASN A 365 -25.48 6.65 -2.59
CA ASN A 365 -25.17 7.08 -3.95
C ASN A 365 -26.37 6.78 -4.87
N ASN A 366 -26.16 6.06 -5.97
CA ASN A 366 -27.21 5.67 -6.92
C ASN A 366 -27.75 4.25 -6.70
N HIS A 367 -27.38 3.61 -5.56
CA HIS A 367 -27.79 2.24 -5.25
C HIS A 367 -28.90 2.21 -4.19
N THR A 368 -29.84 1.30 -4.38
CA THR A 368 -30.91 1.01 -3.42
C THR A 368 -30.93 -0.49 -3.12
N VAL A 369 -30.79 -0.81 -1.84
CA VAL A 369 -30.74 -2.19 -1.35
C VAL A 369 -31.90 -2.43 -0.39
N ILE A 370 -32.72 -3.46 -0.64
CA ILE A 370 -33.84 -3.86 0.24
C ILE A 370 -33.53 -5.24 0.82
N LEU A 371 -33.48 -5.33 2.16
CA LEU A 371 -33.27 -6.56 2.90
C LEU A 371 -34.45 -6.80 3.84
N ALA A 372 -35.11 -7.96 3.70
CA ALA A 372 -36.15 -8.38 4.66
C ALA A 372 -35.61 -9.36 5.69
N ILE A 373 -36.11 -9.28 6.91
CA ILE A 373 -35.73 -10.19 8.00
C ILE A 373 -36.03 -11.64 7.58
N GLY A 374 -35.05 -12.53 7.75
CA GLY A 374 -35.17 -13.95 7.43
C GLY A 374 -35.18 -14.30 5.94
N SER A 375 -35.14 -13.30 5.04
CA SER A 375 -35.16 -13.56 3.58
C SER A 375 -33.78 -14.02 3.08
N ALA A 376 -33.75 -15.12 2.34
CA ALA A 376 -32.58 -15.59 1.60
C ALA A 376 -32.28 -14.75 0.34
N TYR A 377 -32.99 -13.67 0.11
CA TYR A 377 -32.86 -12.79 -1.04
C TYR A 377 -32.72 -11.33 -0.60
N VAL A 378 -31.98 -10.58 -1.38
CA VAL A 378 -31.87 -9.12 -1.32
C VAL A 378 -32.33 -8.53 -2.64
N THR A 379 -32.94 -7.34 -2.63
CA THR A 379 -33.24 -6.61 -3.86
C THR A 379 -32.21 -5.49 -4.00
N ILE A 380 -31.48 -5.47 -5.11
CA ILE A 380 -30.45 -4.48 -5.45
C ILE A 380 -30.92 -3.77 -6.72
N ASP A 381 -31.16 -2.48 -6.66
CA ASP A 381 -31.61 -1.64 -7.78
C ASP A 381 -32.80 -2.27 -8.54
N GLY A 382 -33.76 -2.78 -7.77
CA GLY A 382 -34.97 -3.44 -8.28
C GLY A 382 -34.80 -4.91 -8.68
N LYS A 383 -33.57 -5.47 -8.70
CA LYS A 383 -33.28 -6.86 -9.07
C LYS A 383 -33.19 -7.75 -7.84
N LYS A 384 -33.90 -8.87 -7.83
CA LYS A 384 -33.84 -9.86 -6.74
C LYS A 384 -32.61 -10.75 -6.91
N VAL A 385 -31.74 -10.77 -5.89
CA VAL A 385 -30.48 -11.53 -5.85
C VAL A 385 -30.50 -12.47 -4.65
N LYS A 386 -30.05 -13.71 -4.83
CA LYS A 386 -29.94 -14.69 -3.74
C LYS A 386 -28.71 -14.35 -2.89
N LEU A 387 -28.89 -14.29 -1.57
CA LEU A 387 -27.79 -14.10 -0.63
C LEU A 387 -26.89 -15.35 -0.58
N THR A 388 -25.59 -15.12 -0.54
CA THR A 388 -24.56 -16.13 -0.26
C THR A 388 -24.22 -16.22 1.24
N THR A 389 -24.89 -15.40 2.05
CA THR A 389 -24.74 -15.30 3.50
C THR A 389 -26.05 -15.64 4.19
N PRO A 390 -26.04 -15.95 5.50
CA PRO A 390 -27.28 -16.02 6.26
C PRO A 390 -28.06 -14.70 6.16
N PRO A 391 -29.40 -14.74 6.24
CA PRO A 391 -30.24 -13.55 6.09
C PRO A 391 -30.11 -12.58 7.27
N ALA A 392 -30.60 -11.36 7.08
CA ALA A 392 -30.78 -10.38 8.14
C ALA A 392 -31.66 -10.94 9.27
N PHE A 393 -31.37 -10.58 10.51
CA PHE A 393 -32.08 -11.05 11.69
C PHE A 393 -32.22 -9.96 12.76
N LEU A 394 -33.12 -10.19 13.70
CA LEU A 394 -33.26 -9.36 14.89
C LEU A 394 -32.41 -9.93 16.03
N LEU A 395 -31.64 -9.07 16.67
CA LEU A 395 -30.90 -9.39 17.89
C LEU A 395 -31.34 -8.45 19.01
N LYS A 396 -31.71 -9.03 20.16
CA LYS A 396 -32.07 -8.26 21.33
C LYS A 396 -30.84 -7.62 21.95
N SER A 397 -30.87 -6.30 22.13
CA SER A 397 -29.82 -5.51 22.75
C SER A 397 -30.45 -4.61 23.84
N GLY A 398 -30.33 -5.03 25.10
CA GLY A 398 -31.01 -4.40 26.19
C GLY A 398 -32.54 -4.54 26.08
N LYS A 399 -33.25 -3.41 26.12
CA LYS A 399 -34.72 -3.34 25.94
C LYS A 399 -35.19 -3.31 24.51
N GLU A 400 -34.29 -3.15 23.53
CA GLU A 400 -34.61 -2.99 22.09
C GLU A 400 -34.17 -4.20 21.28
N SER A 401 -34.84 -4.46 20.16
CA SER A 401 -34.37 -5.38 19.14
C SER A 401 -33.76 -4.58 17.98
N LYS A 402 -32.52 -4.89 17.64
CA LYS A 402 -31.82 -4.27 16.51
C LYS A 402 -31.73 -5.21 15.34
N THR A 403 -31.88 -4.67 14.13
CA THR A 403 -31.72 -5.42 12.90
C THR A 403 -30.25 -5.54 12.56
N TYR A 404 -29.76 -6.77 12.43
CA TYR A 404 -28.41 -7.11 12.02
C TYR A 404 -28.39 -7.52 10.57
N LEU A 405 -27.53 -6.91 9.78
CA LEU A 405 -27.35 -7.15 8.35
C LEU A 405 -26.02 -7.86 8.09
N PRO A 406 -25.97 -8.77 7.09
CA PRO A 406 -24.72 -9.36 6.65
C PRO A 406 -23.86 -8.24 6.02
N LEU A 407 -22.75 -7.93 6.67
CA LEU A 407 -21.91 -6.77 6.35
C LEU A 407 -21.44 -6.76 4.89
N ALA A 408 -20.84 -7.87 4.43
CA ALA A 408 -20.33 -7.96 3.08
C ALA A 408 -21.43 -7.81 2.03
N ALA A 409 -22.58 -8.53 2.20
CA ALA A 409 -23.65 -8.50 1.23
C ALA A 409 -24.28 -7.10 1.07
N LEU A 410 -24.45 -6.36 2.17
CA LEU A 410 -24.93 -4.98 2.12
C LEU A 410 -23.91 -4.06 1.43
N SER A 411 -22.67 -4.13 1.85
CA SER A 411 -21.63 -3.20 1.39
C SER A 411 -21.31 -3.42 -0.09
N GLU A 412 -21.17 -4.66 -0.53
CA GLU A 412 -20.97 -5.02 -1.93
C GLU A 412 -22.15 -4.59 -2.80
N ALA A 413 -23.39 -4.76 -2.30
CA ALA A 413 -24.60 -4.32 -3.00
C ALA A 413 -24.67 -2.78 -3.14
N LEU A 414 -23.99 -2.04 -2.29
CA LEU A 414 -23.83 -0.59 -2.36
C LEU A 414 -22.55 -0.15 -3.12
N GLY A 415 -21.83 -1.08 -3.78
CA GLY A 415 -20.63 -0.81 -4.55
C GLY A 415 -19.37 -0.52 -3.71
N LEU A 416 -19.40 -0.86 -2.40
CA LEU A 416 -18.30 -0.64 -1.48
C LEU A 416 -17.33 -1.82 -1.43
N GLN A 417 -16.05 -1.54 -1.20
CA GLN A 417 -15.07 -2.58 -0.90
C GLN A 417 -15.24 -3.04 0.56
N VAL A 418 -15.19 -4.36 0.77
CA VAL A 418 -15.15 -4.95 2.12
C VAL A 418 -13.86 -5.75 2.24
N THR A 419 -13.03 -5.40 3.21
CA THR A 419 -11.77 -6.09 3.49
C THR A 419 -11.72 -6.48 4.95
N TYR A 420 -11.56 -7.78 5.24
CA TYR A 420 -11.32 -8.26 6.60
C TYR A 420 -9.83 -8.50 6.81
N ARG A 421 -9.28 -7.87 7.84
CA ARG A 421 -7.88 -8.06 8.26
C ARG A 421 -7.86 -8.90 9.54
N GLY A 422 -7.43 -10.17 9.40
CA GLY A 422 -7.44 -11.15 10.51
C GLY A 422 -6.50 -10.75 11.65
N THR A 423 -5.31 -10.22 11.33
CA THR A 423 -4.32 -9.72 12.30
C THR A 423 -4.91 -8.63 13.20
N LEU A 424 -5.72 -7.75 12.63
CA LEU A 424 -6.40 -6.67 13.33
C LEU A 424 -7.77 -7.09 13.87
N GLN A 425 -8.29 -8.26 13.47
CA GLN A 425 -9.68 -8.67 13.69
C GLN A 425 -10.66 -7.54 13.33
N THR A 426 -10.47 -6.93 12.17
CA THR A 426 -11.19 -5.73 11.76
C THR A 426 -11.73 -5.87 10.34
N ALA A 427 -12.98 -5.50 10.14
CA ALA A 427 -13.58 -5.33 8.82
C ALA A 427 -13.53 -3.84 8.43
N PHE A 428 -13.03 -3.57 7.23
CA PHE A 428 -12.99 -2.24 6.63
C PHE A 428 -14.00 -2.18 5.49
N ILE A 429 -14.77 -1.07 5.43
CA ILE A 429 -15.74 -0.78 4.39
C ILE A 429 -15.38 0.58 3.80
N ASN A 430 -14.90 0.57 2.56
CA ASN A 430 -14.37 1.76 1.90
C ASN A 430 -15.02 1.99 0.53
N LYS A 431 -15.00 3.27 0.10
CA LYS A 431 -15.64 3.76 -1.14
C LYS A 431 -14.80 3.51 -2.37
#